data_3b6d561af5ca7260c57aed81a680eb3d
#
_entry.id   3b6d561af5ca7260c57aed81a680eb3d
#
_cell.length_a   1.000
_cell.length_b   1.000
_cell.length_c   1.000
_cell.angle_alpha   90.00
_cell.angle_beta   90.00
_cell.angle_gamma   90.00
#
_symmetry.space_group_name_H-M   'P 1'
#
loop_
_entity.id
_entity.type
_entity.pdbx_description
1 polymer ?
#
loop_
_entity_poly.entity_id
_entity_poly.type
_entity_poly.pdbx_seq_one_letter_code
_entity_poly.pdbx_strand_id
1 'polypeptide(L)'
;MTQLLDDIVEIVGASGVLTGEDVAARPESWIRPNPCRAKAVVRPQSTEEVSAVMRLCHAANQVVVPAGGATGLVDGTVAGEDDILLSLERMNTVEDLDETGCTITVQAGVALQAVQDRAVESDLMFPVDFGARGSAQIGGAISTNAGGNSVIRFGMMREQVLGLEAVLADGTVVSSMNRLLKNNAGYDLKQLFIGTEGTLGIVTRAVLRLRPALRSQNTAFVAVDEYENVPVLLKHLGSSLGGTLSAFEVLWRDFYDTVVVNTDRHAPPVEGGHPWYVLIEARGGEQDEDEARFQRALEAALEQELIVDAAFASGAKQRDAMWAIRDDVDCIAEMLWPIMAFDISLPIAAAAEYTANVDRRLRERWPETYRNTTFGHLGDNNVHFILTVGSAEHDQQREVMDIVYEELRPYQGSISAEHGIGREKRPFLGISRNDAELALMKTLKQTLDPQALLNPGKVFL
;
A
#
# COMPACT_ATOMS: atom_id res chain seq x y z
N MET A 1 -23.76 14.66 -25.48
CA MET A 1 -23.46 13.83 -24.25
C MET A 1 -23.87 12.38 -24.45
N THR A 2 -25.05 12.10 -24.99
CA THR A 2 -25.49 10.74 -25.37
C THR A 2 -24.56 10.10 -26.39
N GLN A 3 -24.11 10.82 -27.40
CA GLN A 3 -23.26 10.26 -28.47
C GLN A 3 -21.95 9.67 -27.99
N LEU A 4 -21.21 10.32 -27.06
CA LEU A 4 -19.95 9.77 -26.53
C LEU A 4 -20.15 8.42 -25.82
N LEU A 5 -21.21 8.28 -25.01
CA LEU A 5 -21.48 7.01 -24.33
C LEU A 5 -21.96 5.93 -25.34
N ASP A 6 -22.72 6.32 -26.36
CA ASP A 6 -23.13 5.41 -27.43
C ASP A 6 -21.91 4.90 -28.21
N ASP A 7 -20.97 5.80 -28.57
CA ASP A 7 -19.73 5.43 -29.25
C ASP A 7 -18.83 4.53 -28.34
N ILE A 8 -18.81 4.77 -27.02
CA ILE A 8 -18.11 3.91 -26.06
C ILE A 8 -18.76 2.52 -25.97
N VAL A 9 -20.10 2.46 -26.00
CA VAL A 9 -20.85 1.18 -26.02
C VAL A 9 -20.50 0.36 -27.26
N GLU A 10 -20.27 0.99 -28.42
CA GLU A 10 -19.84 0.29 -29.64
C GLU A 10 -18.45 -0.38 -29.46
N ILE A 11 -17.58 0.18 -28.60
CA ILE A 11 -16.24 -0.38 -28.33
C ILE A 11 -16.31 -1.51 -27.30
N VAL A 12 -16.88 -1.25 -26.10
CA VAL A 12 -16.80 -2.17 -24.95
C VAL A 12 -18.04 -3.06 -24.80
N GLY A 13 -19.04 -2.90 -25.68
CA GLY A 13 -20.34 -3.55 -25.62
C GLY A 13 -21.26 -2.97 -24.54
N ALA A 14 -22.56 -3.20 -24.65
CA ALA A 14 -23.57 -2.69 -23.73
C ALA A 14 -23.31 -3.12 -22.26
N SER A 15 -22.86 -4.37 -22.03
CA SER A 15 -22.48 -4.84 -20.69
C SER A 15 -21.20 -4.20 -20.13
N GLY A 16 -20.46 -3.48 -20.96
CA GLY A 16 -19.23 -2.77 -20.60
C GLY A 16 -19.47 -1.37 -20.05
N VAL A 17 -20.69 -0.83 -20.12
CA VAL A 17 -21.03 0.51 -19.63
C VAL A 17 -22.14 0.42 -18.60
N LEU A 18 -21.91 0.97 -17.40
CA LEU A 18 -22.91 1.13 -16.35
C LEU A 18 -23.32 2.61 -16.26
N THR A 19 -24.60 2.87 -16.04
CA THR A 19 -25.14 4.22 -15.87
C THR A 19 -26.23 4.25 -14.79
N GLY A 20 -26.59 5.43 -14.29
CA GLY A 20 -27.69 5.60 -13.35
C GLY A 20 -27.57 4.77 -12.07
N GLU A 21 -28.58 3.94 -11.79
CA GLU A 21 -28.65 3.13 -10.56
C GLU A 21 -27.50 2.12 -10.43
N ASP A 22 -27.02 1.55 -11.55
CA ASP A 22 -25.90 0.61 -11.54
C ASP A 22 -24.57 1.28 -11.12
N VAL A 23 -24.39 2.56 -11.42
CA VAL A 23 -23.26 3.35 -10.93
C VAL A 23 -23.43 3.64 -9.45
N ALA A 24 -24.61 4.12 -9.03
CA ALA A 24 -24.90 4.47 -7.64
C ALA A 24 -24.86 3.26 -6.68
N ALA A 25 -25.07 2.04 -7.19
CA ALA A 25 -24.93 0.81 -6.42
C ALA A 25 -23.47 0.47 -6.04
N ARG A 26 -22.47 1.14 -6.64
CA ARG A 26 -21.06 0.95 -6.34
C ARG A 26 -20.60 1.95 -5.28
N PRO A 27 -19.75 1.54 -4.31
CA PRO A 27 -19.17 2.50 -3.36
C PRO A 27 -18.10 3.35 -4.08
N GLU A 28 -17.85 4.56 -3.59
CA GLU A 28 -16.76 5.42 -4.06
C GLU A 28 -15.38 4.77 -3.78
N SER A 29 -15.22 4.21 -2.57
CA SER A 29 -14.06 3.43 -2.16
C SER A 29 -14.39 2.58 -0.93
N TRP A 30 -13.46 1.74 -0.49
CA TRP A 30 -13.62 0.93 0.72
C TRP A 30 -13.86 1.77 1.97
N ILE A 31 -13.13 2.88 2.13
CA ILE A 31 -13.29 3.78 3.29
C ILE A 31 -14.46 4.77 3.14
N ARG A 32 -14.99 4.91 1.93
CA ARG A 32 -16.14 5.77 1.64
C ARG A 32 -17.25 4.94 1.00
N PRO A 33 -18.16 4.39 1.80
CA PRO A 33 -19.26 3.56 1.30
C PRO A 33 -20.35 4.38 0.60
N ASN A 34 -20.14 5.70 0.40
CA ASN A 34 -21.06 6.54 -0.34
C ASN A 34 -21.25 6.01 -1.76
N PRO A 35 -22.45 6.17 -2.35
CA PRO A 35 -22.69 5.83 -3.75
C PRO A 35 -21.72 6.54 -4.70
N CYS A 36 -21.19 5.80 -5.68
CA CYS A 36 -20.40 6.38 -6.76
C CYS A 36 -21.24 7.38 -7.54
N ARG A 37 -20.67 8.55 -7.83
CA ARG A 37 -21.36 9.65 -8.53
C ARG A 37 -20.89 9.87 -9.96
N ALA A 38 -20.02 8.98 -10.46
CA ALA A 38 -19.55 9.09 -11.84
C ALA A 38 -20.71 9.10 -12.83
N LYS A 39 -20.55 9.83 -13.93
CA LYS A 39 -21.49 9.87 -15.05
C LYS A 39 -21.75 8.49 -15.65
N ALA A 40 -20.71 7.68 -15.75
CA ALA A 40 -20.75 6.29 -16.18
C ALA A 40 -19.54 5.52 -15.63
N VAL A 41 -19.69 4.19 -15.50
CA VAL A 41 -18.57 3.27 -15.28
C VAL A 41 -18.32 2.51 -16.56
N VAL A 42 -17.13 2.68 -17.16
CA VAL A 42 -16.71 2.02 -18.39
C VAL A 42 -15.76 0.88 -18.01
N ARG A 43 -16.02 -0.33 -18.53
CA ARG A 43 -15.33 -1.57 -18.15
C ARG A 43 -14.76 -2.29 -19.38
N PRO A 44 -13.61 -1.84 -19.90
CA PRO A 44 -12.93 -2.50 -21.02
C PRO A 44 -12.41 -3.89 -20.65
N GLN A 45 -12.15 -4.72 -21.69
CA GLN A 45 -11.61 -6.07 -21.56
C GLN A 45 -10.19 -6.21 -22.14
N SER A 46 -9.70 -5.20 -22.86
CA SER A 46 -8.38 -5.25 -23.48
C SER A 46 -7.73 -3.86 -23.52
N THR A 47 -6.41 -3.84 -23.77
CA THR A 47 -5.66 -2.61 -23.98
C THR A 47 -6.17 -1.82 -25.17
N GLU A 48 -6.60 -2.50 -26.23
CA GLU A 48 -7.16 -1.90 -27.45
C GLU A 48 -8.46 -1.16 -27.14
N GLU A 49 -9.34 -1.76 -26.31
CA GLU A 49 -10.59 -1.12 -25.85
C GLU A 49 -10.28 0.10 -24.96
N VAL A 50 -9.32 -0.01 -23.99
CA VAL A 50 -8.89 1.15 -23.20
C VAL A 50 -8.37 2.26 -24.10
N SER A 51 -7.50 1.95 -25.07
CA SER A 51 -6.93 2.89 -26.02
C SER A 51 -8.03 3.58 -26.85
N ALA A 52 -9.01 2.83 -27.37
CA ALA A 52 -10.09 3.36 -28.18
C ALA A 52 -11.01 4.27 -27.34
N VAL A 53 -11.38 3.87 -26.12
CA VAL A 53 -12.17 4.69 -25.17
C VAL A 53 -11.42 5.99 -24.85
N MET A 54 -10.11 5.91 -24.56
CA MET A 54 -9.31 7.10 -24.25
C MET A 54 -9.23 8.07 -25.43
N ARG A 55 -9.13 7.59 -26.69
CA ARG A 55 -9.19 8.46 -27.87
C ARG A 55 -10.53 9.21 -27.97
N LEU A 56 -11.64 8.54 -27.71
CA LEU A 56 -12.95 9.20 -27.70
C LEU A 56 -13.04 10.23 -26.57
N CYS A 57 -12.60 9.88 -25.36
CA CYS A 57 -12.59 10.80 -24.22
C CYS A 57 -11.68 12.01 -24.48
N HIS A 58 -10.50 11.80 -25.07
CA HIS A 58 -9.58 12.86 -25.45
C HIS A 58 -10.20 13.83 -26.48
N ALA A 59 -10.82 13.29 -27.54
CA ALA A 59 -11.51 14.10 -28.56
C ALA A 59 -12.69 14.89 -27.99
N ALA A 60 -13.38 14.35 -26.99
CA ALA A 60 -14.52 14.98 -26.33
C ALA A 60 -14.12 15.87 -25.13
N ASN A 61 -12.84 15.99 -24.80
CA ASN A 61 -12.33 16.63 -23.57
C ASN A 61 -13.02 16.09 -22.30
N GLN A 62 -13.20 14.77 -22.23
CA GLN A 62 -13.90 14.06 -21.16
C GLN A 62 -12.88 13.55 -20.11
N VAL A 63 -13.08 13.94 -18.86
CA VAL A 63 -12.29 13.44 -17.73
C VAL A 63 -12.53 11.95 -17.49
N VAL A 64 -11.44 11.23 -17.24
CA VAL A 64 -11.42 9.79 -16.93
C VAL A 64 -10.67 9.55 -15.62
N VAL A 65 -11.35 8.90 -14.69
CA VAL A 65 -10.78 8.44 -13.42
C VAL A 65 -10.53 6.94 -13.52
N PRO A 66 -9.28 6.45 -13.58
CA PRO A 66 -9.01 5.02 -13.61
C PRO A 66 -9.24 4.41 -12.23
N ALA A 67 -9.83 3.22 -12.20
CA ALA A 67 -10.11 2.48 -10.97
C ALA A 67 -9.72 1.01 -11.10
N GLY A 68 -9.03 0.50 -10.07
CA GLY A 68 -8.83 -0.92 -9.82
C GLY A 68 -9.86 -1.44 -8.81
N GLY A 69 -9.38 -2.17 -7.78
CA GLY A 69 -10.21 -2.76 -6.73
C GLY A 69 -10.83 -1.77 -5.72
N ALA A 70 -10.62 -0.46 -5.88
CA ALA A 70 -11.12 0.60 -5.00
C ALA A 70 -10.74 0.44 -3.51
N THR A 71 -9.61 -0.21 -3.23
CA THR A 71 -9.08 -0.46 -1.88
C THR A 71 -8.20 0.67 -1.34
N GLY A 72 -7.96 1.72 -2.12
CA GLY A 72 -7.11 2.86 -1.74
C GLY A 72 -7.73 3.71 -0.63
N LEU A 73 -6.86 4.35 0.17
CA LEU A 73 -7.21 5.06 1.42
C LEU A 73 -7.10 6.60 1.31
N VAL A 74 -6.89 7.16 0.10
CA VAL A 74 -6.62 8.59 -0.11
C VAL A 74 -7.50 9.23 -1.18
N ASP A 75 -8.68 8.68 -1.42
CA ASP A 75 -9.64 9.16 -2.43
C ASP A 75 -9.11 9.18 -3.88
N GLY A 76 -8.19 8.28 -4.20
CA GLY A 76 -7.56 8.21 -5.54
C GLY A 76 -8.54 7.87 -6.67
N THR A 77 -9.63 7.14 -6.38
CA THR A 77 -10.63 6.68 -7.35
C THR A 77 -11.95 7.45 -7.30
N VAL A 78 -12.05 8.48 -6.45
CA VAL A 78 -13.30 9.27 -6.35
C VAL A 78 -13.49 10.11 -7.61
N ALA A 79 -14.61 9.88 -8.31
CA ALA A 79 -15.02 10.55 -9.54
C ALA A 79 -16.15 11.56 -9.29
N GLY A 80 -16.16 12.65 -10.04
CA GLY A 80 -17.25 13.64 -10.06
C GLY A 80 -18.42 13.20 -10.94
N GLU A 81 -19.53 13.97 -10.90
CA GLU A 81 -20.76 13.66 -11.64
C GLU A 81 -20.62 13.76 -13.17
N ASP A 82 -19.60 14.49 -13.63
CA ASP A 82 -19.30 14.64 -15.06
C ASP A 82 -18.19 13.69 -15.53
N ASP A 83 -17.55 12.94 -14.62
CA ASP A 83 -16.40 12.10 -14.92
C ASP A 83 -16.84 10.69 -15.37
N ILE A 84 -16.02 10.07 -16.20
CA ILE A 84 -16.10 8.64 -16.50
C ILE A 84 -15.16 7.89 -15.55
N LEU A 85 -15.69 6.92 -14.79
CA LEU A 85 -14.90 5.97 -14.03
C LEU A 85 -14.52 4.81 -14.96
N LEU A 86 -13.23 4.62 -15.24
CA LEU A 86 -12.75 3.52 -16.07
C LEU A 86 -12.25 2.39 -15.15
N SER A 87 -13.04 1.33 -15.04
CA SER A 87 -12.76 0.18 -14.18
C SER A 87 -12.11 -0.94 -14.98
N LEU A 88 -10.97 -1.45 -14.50
CA LEU A 88 -10.24 -2.54 -15.15
C LEU A 88 -10.69 -3.94 -14.71
N GLU A 89 -11.79 -4.05 -13.98
CA GLU A 89 -12.28 -5.31 -13.39
C GLU A 89 -12.53 -6.45 -14.38
N ARG A 90 -12.76 -6.15 -15.67
CA ARG A 90 -12.93 -7.15 -16.73
C ARG A 90 -11.62 -7.56 -17.41
N MET A 91 -10.52 -6.85 -17.13
CA MET A 91 -9.17 -7.19 -17.57
C MET A 91 -8.49 -8.08 -16.50
N ASN A 92 -9.03 -9.25 -16.26
CA ASN A 92 -8.72 -10.10 -15.10
C ASN A 92 -8.08 -11.46 -15.49
N THR A 93 -7.38 -11.51 -16.61
CA THR A 93 -6.74 -12.72 -17.11
C THR A 93 -5.27 -12.79 -16.68
N VAL A 94 -4.86 -13.92 -16.12
CA VAL A 94 -3.46 -14.35 -16.07
C VAL A 94 -3.10 -14.90 -17.44
N GLU A 95 -2.25 -14.21 -18.20
CA GLU A 95 -1.97 -14.52 -19.61
C GLU A 95 -0.94 -15.63 -19.77
N ASP A 96 0.10 -15.60 -18.91
CA ASP A 96 1.21 -16.53 -19.00
C ASP A 96 1.97 -16.63 -17.69
N LEU A 97 2.53 -17.80 -17.39
CA LEU A 97 3.47 -18.04 -16.30
C LEU A 97 4.68 -18.81 -16.84
N ASP A 98 5.85 -18.19 -16.74
CA ASP A 98 7.13 -18.80 -17.08
C ASP A 98 7.82 -19.29 -15.81
N GLU A 99 7.75 -20.59 -15.54
CA GLU A 99 8.37 -21.23 -14.38
C GLU A 99 9.89 -21.11 -14.39
N THR A 100 10.51 -21.21 -15.56
CA THR A 100 11.96 -21.13 -15.72
C THR A 100 12.48 -19.71 -15.52
N GLY A 101 11.78 -18.74 -16.12
CA GLY A 101 12.11 -17.32 -15.97
C GLY A 101 11.62 -16.70 -14.67
N CYS A 102 10.83 -17.43 -13.87
CA CYS A 102 10.15 -16.94 -12.66
C CYS A 102 9.42 -15.62 -12.95
N THR A 103 8.56 -15.62 -13.97
CA THR A 103 7.75 -14.45 -14.32
C THR A 103 6.29 -14.81 -14.57
N ILE A 104 5.39 -13.88 -14.29
CA ILE A 104 3.98 -14.00 -14.62
C ILE A 104 3.52 -12.76 -15.38
N THR A 105 2.77 -12.96 -16.46
CA THR A 105 2.17 -11.89 -17.26
C THR A 105 0.69 -11.82 -16.96
N VAL A 106 0.21 -10.64 -16.56
CA VAL A 106 -1.17 -10.46 -16.13
C VAL A 106 -1.77 -9.18 -16.68
N GLN A 107 -3.08 -9.18 -16.85
CA GLN A 107 -3.87 -7.97 -17.06
C GLN A 107 -4.04 -7.21 -15.73
N ALA A 108 -4.23 -5.90 -15.83
CA ALA A 108 -4.21 -4.99 -14.69
C ALA A 108 -5.36 -5.19 -13.67
N GLY A 109 -6.47 -5.78 -14.10
CA GLY A 109 -7.63 -6.08 -13.24
C GLY A 109 -7.54 -7.41 -12.49
N VAL A 110 -6.45 -8.19 -12.66
CA VAL A 110 -6.22 -9.41 -11.88
C VAL A 110 -6.03 -9.03 -10.41
N ALA A 111 -6.74 -9.74 -9.50
CA ALA A 111 -6.57 -9.56 -8.06
C ALA A 111 -5.17 -10.03 -7.61
N LEU A 112 -4.59 -9.33 -6.65
CA LEU A 112 -3.28 -9.69 -6.08
C LEU A 112 -3.25 -11.14 -5.57
N GLN A 113 -4.30 -11.56 -4.87
CA GLN A 113 -4.45 -12.93 -4.38
C GLN A 113 -4.40 -13.96 -5.51
N ALA A 114 -5.05 -13.68 -6.64
CA ALA A 114 -5.04 -14.60 -7.79
C ALA A 114 -3.63 -14.79 -8.39
N VAL A 115 -2.78 -13.74 -8.34
CA VAL A 115 -1.38 -13.85 -8.73
C VAL A 115 -0.59 -14.71 -7.75
N GLN A 116 -0.82 -14.53 -6.45
CA GLN A 116 -0.19 -15.33 -5.40
C GLN A 116 -0.59 -16.80 -5.52
N ASP A 117 -1.89 -17.08 -5.64
CA ASP A 117 -2.42 -18.45 -5.78
C ASP A 117 -1.84 -19.15 -7.02
N ARG A 118 -1.80 -18.45 -8.15
CA ARG A 118 -1.25 -18.98 -9.40
C ARG A 118 0.26 -19.26 -9.31
N ALA A 119 1.01 -18.43 -8.58
CA ALA A 119 2.44 -18.66 -8.36
C ALA A 119 2.69 -19.91 -7.50
N VAL A 120 1.89 -20.13 -6.45
CA VAL A 120 2.00 -21.27 -5.54
C VAL A 120 1.80 -22.59 -6.28
N GLU A 121 0.91 -22.66 -7.26
CA GLU A 121 0.69 -23.87 -8.09
C GLU A 121 1.95 -24.33 -8.85
N SER A 122 2.93 -23.45 -9.03
CA SER A 122 4.20 -23.70 -9.73
C SER A 122 5.43 -23.68 -8.79
N ASP A 123 5.24 -23.89 -7.49
CA ASP A 123 6.30 -23.80 -6.45
C ASP A 123 7.04 -22.46 -6.47
N LEU A 124 6.30 -21.38 -6.81
CA LEU A 124 6.78 -20.01 -6.83
C LEU A 124 5.96 -19.16 -5.86
N MET A 125 6.40 -17.91 -5.62
CA MET A 125 5.67 -16.93 -4.83
C MET A 125 5.73 -15.54 -5.47
N PHE A 126 4.67 -14.77 -5.30
CA PHE A 126 4.66 -13.33 -5.52
C PHE A 126 4.77 -12.63 -4.17
N PRO A 127 5.81 -11.81 -3.93
CA PRO A 127 6.17 -11.41 -2.57
C PRO A 127 5.37 -10.23 -2.01
N VAL A 128 4.64 -9.47 -2.83
CA VAL A 128 3.82 -8.36 -2.36
C VAL A 128 2.60 -8.92 -1.63
N ASP A 129 2.40 -8.51 -0.37
CA ASP A 129 1.31 -9.00 0.47
C ASP A 129 0.83 -7.92 1.44
N PHE A 130 -0.48 -7.63 1.40
CA PHE A 130 -1.16 -6.69 2.29
C PHE A 130 -2.64 -7.08 2.47
N GLY A 131 -3.30 -6.54 3.47
CA GLY A 131 -4.63 -6.98 3.92
C GLY A 131 -5.71 -7.02 2.83
N ALA A 132 -5.70 -6.09 1.90
CA ALA A 132 -6.71 -5.99 0.83
C ALA A 132 -6.46 -6.90 -0.40
N ARG A 133 -5.52 -7.86 -0.35
CA ARG A 133 -5.06 -8.68 -1.50
C ARG A 133 -6.17 -9.37 -2.30
N GLY A 134 -7.28 -9.71 -1.64
CA GLY A 134 -8.43 -10.37 -2.30
C GLY A 134 -9.19 -9.46 -3.27
N SER A 135 -9.13 -8.14 -3.07
CA SER A 135 -9.85 -7.15 -3.88
C SER A 135 -8.92 -6.20 -4.63
N ALA A 136 -7.72 -5.95 -4.10
CA ALA A 136 -6.73 -5.08 -4.75
C ALA A 136 -6.29 -5.69 -6.08
N GLN A 137 -6.32 -4.87 -7.14
CA GLN A 137 -5.95 -5.28 -8.49
C GLN A 137 -4.52 -4.85 -8.81
N ILE A 138 -3.83 -5.64 -9.64
CA ILE A 138 -2.41 -5.42 -10.00
C ILE A 138 -2.17 -4.02 -10.59
N GLY A 139 -3.04 -3.54 -11.47
CA GLY A 139 -2.91 -2.18 -12.04
C GLY A 139 -2.99 -1.09 -10.98
N GLY A 140 -3.88 -1.24 -9.99
CA GLY A 140 -3.97 -0.35 -8.83
C GLY A 140 -2.72 -0.42 -7.96
N ALA A 141 -2.27 -1.63 -7.59
CA ALA A 141 -1.07 -1.85 -6.79
C ALA A 141 0.21 -1.27 -7.46
N ILE A 142 0.33 -1.39 -8.80
CA ILE A 142 1.40 -0.75 -9.56
C ILE A 142 1.26 0.77 -9.52
N SER A 143 0.05 1.29 -9.77
CA SER A 143 -0.19 2.74 -9.86
C SER A 143 0.04 3.46 -8.53
N THR A 144 -0.14 2.78 -7.39
CA THR A 144 0.16 3.31 -6.05
C THR A 144 1.55 2.91 -5.55
N ASN A 145 2.27 2.05 -6.27
CA ASN A 145 3.51 1.42 -5.80
C ASN A 145 3.32 0.77 -4.44
N ALA A 146 2.33 -0.11 -4.31
CA ALA A 146 1.96 -0.74 -3.05
C ALA A 146 3.12 -1.52 -2.40
N GLY A 147 3.15 -1.52 -1.08
CA GLY A 147 4.12 -2.23 -0.25
C GLY A 147 3.51 -3.44 0.45
N GLY A 148 3.58 -3.46 1.79
CA GLY A 148 3.05 -4.48 2.69
C GLY A 148 4.11 -5.16 3.54
N ASN A 149 3.75 -6.24 4.20
CA ASN A 149 4.50 -6.84 5.31
C ASN A 149 5.93 -7.33 4.97
N SER A 150 6.24 -7.58 3.70
CA SER A 150 7.53 -8.18 3.29
C SER A 150 8.45 -7.21 2.53
N VAL A 151 8.18 -5.90 2.57
CA VAL A 151 8.95 -4.86 1.86
C VAL A 151 10.41 -4.85 2.29
N ILE A 152 10.69 -5.03 3.57
CA ILE A 152 12.06 -5.10 4.10
C ILE A 152 12.96 -6.11 3.34
N ARG A 153 12.38 -7.16 2.78
CA ARG A 153 13.13 -8.21 2.07
C ARG A 153 13.01 -8.13 0.56
N PHE A 154 11.84 -7.83 0.06
CA PHE A 154 11.54 -7.97 -1.37
C PHE A 154 11.32 -6.64 -2.07
N GLY A 155 11.22 -5.55 -1.32
CA GLY A 155 10.85 -4.24 -1.86
C GLY A 155 9.35 -4.12 -2.14
N MET A 156 8.97 -2.96 -2.63
CA MET A 156 7.60 -2.61 -2.98
C MET A 156 7.21 -3.18 -4.37
N MET A 157 6.05 -2.82 -4.87
CA MET A 157 5.57 -3.26 -6.20
C MET A 157 6.53 -2.90 -7.32
N ARG A 158 7.21 -1.75 -7.25
CA ARG A 158 8.21 -1.27 -8.23
C ARG A 158 9.29 -2.29 -8.51
N GLU A 159 9.80 -2.95 -7.49
CA GLU A 159 10.88 -3.95 -7.59
C GLU A 159 10.40 -5.27 -8.21
N GLN A 160 9.09 -5.47 -8.28
CA GLN A 160 8.49 -6.68 -8.86
C GLN A 160 8.10 -6.52 -10.32
N VAL A 161 8.00 -5.28 -10.84
CA VAL A 161 7.57 -5.02 -12.23
C VAL A 161 8.77 -5.10 -13.19
N LEU A 162 8.79 -6.13 -14.04
CA LEU A 162 9.80 -6.28 -15.10
C LEU A 162 9.36 -5.62 -16.41
N GLY A 163 8.10 -5.76 -16.78
CA GLY A 163 7.50 -5.17 -17.96
C GLY A 163 6.16 -4.54 -17.64
N LEU A 164 5.78 -3.54 -18.42
CA LEU A 164 4.52 -2.81 -18.23
C LEU A 164 3.97 -2.32 -19.57
N GLU A 165 2.66 -2.32 -19.66
CA GLU A 165 1.91 -1.67 -20.74
C GLU A 165 0.95 -0.66 -20.12
N ALA A 166 0.91 0.55 -20.71
CA ALA A 166 0.05 1.62 -20.27
C ALA A 166 -0.56 2.39 -21.43
N VAL A 167 -1.76 2.95 -21.22
CA VAL A 167 -2.44 3.81 -22.18
C VAL A 167 -2.38 5.25 -21.68
N LEU A 168 -1.89 6.17 -22.53
CA LEU A 168 -1.82 7.60 -22.24
C LEU A 168 -3.19 8.29 -22.42
N ALA A 169 -3.27 9.56 -22.05
CA ALA A 169 -4.49 10.36 -22.13
C ALA A 169 -5.06 10.47 -23.56
N ASP A 170 -4.22 10.48 -24.59
CA ASP A 170 -4.60 10.53 -26.00
C ASP A 170 -4.91 9.15 -26.62
N GLY A 171 -4.86 8.08 -25.81
CA GLY A 171 -5.06 6.71 -26.25
C GLY A 171 -3.79 6.04 -26.83
N THR A 172 -2.63 6.69 -26.82
CA THR A 172 -1.37 6.07 -27.22
C THR A 172 -1.02 4.93 -26.27
N VAL A 173 -0.65 3.78 -26.84
CA VAL A 173 -0.19 2.61 -26.07
C VAL A 173 1.33 2.64 -25.96
N VAL A 174 1.85 2.69 -24.74
CA VAL A 174 3.26 2.52 -24.41
C VAL A 174 3.44 1.12 -23.85
N SER A 175 4.17 0.26 -24.57
CA SER A 175 4.35 -1.15 -24.21
C SER A 175 5.81 -1.51 -24.11
N SER A 176 6.22 -2.02 -22.94
CA SER A 176 7.55 -2.55 -22.65
C SER A 176 7.40 -3.86 -21.88
N MET A 177 6.74 -4.84 -22.48
CA MET A 177 6.37 -6.14 -21.87
C MET A 177 7.53 -7.15 -21.94
N ASN A 178 8.74 -6.72 -21.58
CA ASN A 178 9.89 -7.62 -21.52
C ASN A 178 9.98 -8.36 -20.17
N ARG A 179 10.66 -9.50 -20.15
CA ARG A 179 10.87 -10.37 -18.98
C ARG A 179 12.30 -10.31 -18.45
N LEU A 180 13.07 -9.32 -18.88
CA LEU A 180 14.49 -9.26 -18.64
C LEU A 180 14.78 -8.55 -17.31
N LEU A 181 15.63 -9.15 -16.47
CA LEU A 181 16.15 -8.49 -15.27
C LEU A 181 17.14 -7.37 -15.58
N LYS A 182 17.87 -7.51 -16.72
CA LYS A 182 18.82 -6.50 -17.18
C LYS A 182 18.38 -5.98 -18.54
N ASN A 183 17.99 -4.71 -18.60
CA ASN A 183 17.64 -4.03 -19.84
C ASN A 183 18.05 -2.55 -19.75
N ASN A 184 19.20 -2.20 -20.33
CA ASN A 184 19.73 -0.85 -20.37
C ASN A 184 19.58 -0.20 -21.77
N ALA A 185 18.60 -0.65 -22.56
CA ALA A 185 18.33 -0.13 -23.90
C ALA A 185 17.46 1.15 -23.84
N GLY A 186 18.03 2.25 -23.40
CA GLY A 186 17.34 3.54 -23.26
C GLY A 186 16.76 3.80 -21.87
N TYR A 187 15.84 4.73 -21.77
CA TYR A 187 15.15 5.04 -20.51
C TYR A 187 14.20 3.91 -20.10
N ASP A 188 14.16 3.62 -18.82
CA ASP A 188 13.22 2.65 -18.24
C ASP A 188 11.84 3.28 -18.07
N LEU A 189 11.08 3.37 -19.17
CA LEU A 189 9.81 4.11 -19.23
C LEU A 189 8.72 3.55 -18.31
N LYS A 190 8.76 2.26 -17.94
CA LYS A 190 7.77 1.70 -17.00
C LYS A 190 7.79 2.44 -15.66
N GLN A 191 8.95 2.98 -15.26
CA GLN A 191 9.10 3.72 -14.00
C GLN A 191 8.27 5.02 -13.96
N LEU A 192 7.90 5.56 -15.14
CA LEU A 192 7.07 6.74 -15.25
C LEU A 192 5.60 6.49 -14.86
N PHE A 193 5.16 5.24 -14.77
CA PHE A 193 3.76 4.90 -14.47
C PHE A 193 3.58 4.36 -13.06
N ILE A 194 4.63 3.80 -12.45
CA ILE A 194 4.58 3.18 -11.12
C ILE A 194 4.55 4.27 -10.05
N GLY A 195 3.51 4.27 -9.21
CA GLY A 195 3.34 5.25 -8.13
C GLY A 195 2.79 6.60 -8.60
N THR A 196 2.19 6.68 -9.79
CA THR A 196 1.59 7.92 -10.33
C THR A 196 0.10 8.04 -10.09
N GLU A 197 -0.52 7.06 -9.46
CA GLU A 197 -1.94 7.01 -9.15
C GLU A 197 -2.85 7.23 -10.39
N GLY A 198 -2.41 6.72 -11.55
CA GLY A 198 -3.15 6.84 -12.81
C GLY A 198 -3.17 8.25 -13.42
N THR A 199 -2.33 9.17 -12.95
CA THR A 199 -2.31 10.54 -13.48
C THR A 199 -1.49 10.69 -14.78
N LEU A 200 -0.54 9.79 -15.06
CA LEU A 200 0.29 9.82 -16.28
C LEU A 200 -0.11 8.79 -17.34
N GLY A 201 -0.84 7.75 -16.95
CA GLY A 201 -1.29 6.69 -17.84
C GLY A 201 -2.08 5.63 -17.09
N ILE A 202 -2.86 4.85 -17.81
CA ILE A 202 -3.66 3.73 -17.30
C ILE A 202 -2.88 2.45 -17.54
N VAL A 203 -2.39 1.79 -16.48
CA VAL A 203 -1.73 0.49 -16.57
C VAL A 203 -2.73 -0.56 -17.01
N THR A 204 -2.43 -1.28 -18.08
CA THR A 204 -3.31 -2.31 -18.66
C THR A 204 -2.79 -3.72 -18.51
N ARG A 205 -1.47 -3.92 -18.56
CA ARG A 205 -0.82 -5.23 -18.42
C ARG A 205 0.52 -5.09 -17.73
N ALA A 206 0.96 -6.15 -17.06
CA ALA A 206 2.29 -6.18 -16.43
C ALA A 206 2.93 -7.55 -16.54
N VAL A 207 4.28 -7.55 -16.61
CA VAL A 207 5.12 -8.72 -16.34
C VAL A 207 5.68 -8.55 -14.93
N LEU A 208 5.35 -9.48 -14.05
CA LEU A 208 5.77 -9.47 -12.65
C LEU A 208 6.82 -10.54 -12.40
N ARG A 209 7.77 -10.21 -11.55
CA ARG A 209 8.81 -11.13 -11.10
C ARG A 209 8.28 -12.00 -9.98
N LEU A 210 8.41 -13.31 -10.15
CA LEU A 210 8.17 -14.30 -9.12
C LEU A 210 9.49 -14.70 -8.41
N ARG A 211 9.37 -15.33 -7.28
CA ARG A 211 10.47 -15.91 -6.50
C ARG A 211 10.21 -17.39 -6.26
N PRO A 212 11.24 -18.23 -6.06
CA PRO A 212 11.04 -19.57 -5.54
C PRO A 212 10.24 -19.54 -4.24
N ALA A 213 9.34 -20.49 -4.04
CA ALA A 213 8.58 -20.64 -2.82
C ALA A 213 9.49 -20.79 -1.61
N LEU A 214 9.17 -20.11 -0.52
CA LEU A 214 9.89 -20.22 0.74
C LEU A 214 9.24 -21.31 1.60
N ARG A 215 10.03 -22.28 2.04
CA ARG A 215 9.55 -23.49 2.75
C ARG A 215 9.70 -23.40 4.25
N SER A 216 10.49 -22.47 4.76
CA SER A 216 10.62 -22.20 6.18
C SER A 216 9.98 -20.86 6.55
N GLN A 217 9.36 -20.82 7.74
CA GLN A 217 8.75 -19.62 8.30
C GLN A 217 8.83 -19.67 9.81
N ASN A 218 9.60 -18.77 10.40
CA ASN A 218 9.88 -18.68 11.82
C ASN A 218 9.43 -17.31 12.31
N THR A 219 8.59 -17.28 13.34
CA THR A 219 8.00 -16.06 13.88
C THR A 219 8.21 -16.00 15.38
N ALA A 220 8.53 -14.82 15.88
CA ALA A 220 8.62 -14.53 17.30
C ALA A 220 7.96 -13.19 17.62
N PHE A 221 7.51 -13.07 18.86
CA PHE A 221 7.01 -11.84 19.43
C PHE A 221 7.91 -11.49 20.62
N VAL A 222 8.49 -10.29 20.64
CA VAL A 222 9.45 -9.89 21.66
C VAL A 222 9.08 -8.57 22.30
N ALA A 223 9.55 -8.32 23.52
CA ALA A 223 9.41 -7.06 24.24
C ALA A 223 10.74 -6.31 24.31
N VAL A 224 10.67 -4.97 24.20
CA VAL A 224 11.82 -4.05 24.24
C VAL A 224 11.49 -2.90 25.19
N ASP A 225 12.42 -2.57 26.11
CA ASP A 225 12.22 -1.52 27.11
C ASP A 225 12.78 -0.15 26.68
N GLU A 226 13.84 -0.12 25.87
CA GLU A 226 14.48 1.09 25.41
C GLU A 226 14.40 1.19 23.88
N TYR A 227 13.90 2.33 23.35
CA TYR A 227 13.70 2.47 21.91
C TYR A 227 15.01 2.35 21.11
N GLU A 228 16.10 2.82 21.67
CA GLU A 228 17.43 2.77 21.09
C GLU A 228 17.84 1.34 20.71
N ASN A 229 17.29 0.34 21.42
CA ASN A 229 17.52 -1.07 21.12
C ASN A 229 16.77 -1.55 19.88
N VAL A 230 15.67 -0.92 19.47
CA VAL A 230 14.86 -1.32 18.29
C VAL A 230 15.69 -1.28 16.99
N PRO A 231 16.35 -0.17 16.61
CA PRO A 231 17.20 -0.15 15.42
C PRO A 231 18.45 -1.03 15.55
N VAL A 232 18.98 -1.24 16.76
CA VAL A 232 20.11 -2.15 17.02
C VAL A 232 19.68 -3.59 16.83
N LEU A 233 18.50 -3.97 17.34
CA LEU A 233 17.89 -5.29 17.15
C LEU A 233 17.67 -5.59 15.65
N LEU A 234 17.11 -4.63 14.91
CA LEU A 234 16.91 -4.77 13.46
C LEU A 234 18.23 -5.05 12.74
N LYS A 235 19.29 -4.29 13.07
CA LYS A 235 20.62 -4.49 12.48
C LYS A 235 21.21 -5.85 12.87
N HIS A 236 21.06 -6.24 14.13
CA HIS A 236 21.51 -7.55 14.64
C HIS A 236 20.84 -8.69 13.87
N LEU A 237 19.51 -8.67 13.75
CA LEU A 237 18.74 -9.69 13.02
C LEU A 237 19.07 -9.70 11.53
N GLY A 238 19.18 -8.52 10.90
CA GLY A 238 19.55 -8.40 9.49
C GLY A 238 20.89 -9.08 9.17
N SER A 239 21.88 -8.98 10.07
CA SER A 239 23.20 -9.64 9.91
C SER A 239 23.16 -11.13 10.29
N SER A 240 22.47 -11.49 11.37
CA SER A 240 22.48 -12.86 11.91
C SER A 240 21.63 -13.83 11.07
N LEU A 241 20.54 -13.33 10.45
CA LEU A 241 19.58 -14.14 9.70
C LEU A 241 19.96 -14.34 8.23
N GLY A 242 21.05 -13.74 7.75
CA GLY A 242 21.57 -14.00 6.41
C GLY A 242 20.59 -13.68 5.26
N GLY A 243 19.78 -12.64 5.41
CA GLY A 243 18.82 -12.18 4.38
C GLY A 243 17.47 -12.91 4.42
N THR A 244 17.17 -13.70 5.47
CA THR A 244 15.87 -14.35 5.63
C THR A 244 14.85 -13.51 6.41
N LEU A 245 15.25 -12.42 7.07
CA LEU A 245 14.35 -11.49 7.75
C LEU A 245 13.31 -10.96 6.76
N SER A 246 12.03 -11.26 6.99
CA SER A 246 10.92 -10.93 6.07
C SER A 246 9.91 -9.96 6.64
N ALA A 247 9.81 -9.84 7.98
CA ALA A 247 9.02 -8.81 8.63
C ALA A 247 9.66 -8.37 9.95
N PHE A 248 9.50 -7.09 10.27
CA PHE A 248 9.92 -6.46 11.52
C PHE A 248 8.90 -5.39 11.89
N GLU A 249 7.86 -5.82 12.61
CA GLU A 249 6.68 -5.02 12.95
C GLU A 249 6.82 -4.50 14.38
N VAL A 250 6.87 -3.20 14.56
CA VAL A 250 6.95 -2.59 15.89
C VAL A 250 5.58 -2.08 16.31
N LEU A 251 5.20 -2.44 17.54
CA LEU A 251 3.95 -2.03 18.16
C LEU A 251 4.29 -1.25 19.42
N TRP A 252 3.76 -0.04 19.55
CA TRP A 252 3.86 0.74 20.78
C TRP A 252 2.95 0.16 21.86
N ARG A 253 3.22 0.50 23.11
CA ARG A 253 2.38 0.08 24.26
C ARG A 253 0.90 0.37 24.04
N ASP A 254 0.57 1.55 23.51
CA ASP A 254 -0.81 1.98 23.26
C ASP A 254 -1.55 1.01 22.32
N PHE A 255 -0.86 0.50 21.29
CA PHE A 255 -1.41 -0.53 20.41
C PHE A 255 -1.61 -1.85 21.15
N TYR A 256 -0.57 -2.34 21.83
CA TYR A 256 -0.62 -3.63 22.52
C TYR A 256 -1.70 -3.63 23.63
N ASP A 257 -1.76 -2.55 24.41
CA ASP A 257 -2.79 -2.39 25.44
C ASP A 257 -4.19 -2.35 24.82
N THR A 258 -4.37 -1.66 23.68
CA THR A 258 -5.68 -1.57 23.01
C THR A 258 -6.14 -2.92 22.48
N VAL A 259 -5.26 -3.71 21.86
CA VAL A 259 -5.63 -4.94 21.12
C VAL A 259 -5.58 -6.18 22.02
N VAL A 260 -4.63 -6.23 22.98
CA VAL A 260 -4.37 -7.44 23.77
C VAL A 260 -4.81 -7.27 25.23
N VAL A 261 -4.35 -6.18 25.91
CA VAL A 261 -4.56 -6.06 27.37
C VAL A 261 -5.99 -5.67 27.73
N ASN A 262 -6.59 -4.75 26.97
CA ASN A 262 -7.93 -4.22 27.24
C ASN A 262 -9.06 -5.02 26.58
N THR A 263 -8.75 -6.14 25.95
CA THR A 263 -9.73 -7.01 25.29
C THR A 263 -9.45 -8.48 25.62
N ASP A 264 -10.45 -9.32 25.40
CA ASP A 264 -10.30 -10.79 25.47
C ASP A 264 -10.12 -11.41 24.06
N ARG A 265 -9.72 -10.60 23.06
CA ARG A 265 -9.61 -11.05 21.66
C ARG A 265 -8.39 -11.93 21.42
N HIS A 266 -7.27 -11.58 22.03
CA HIS A 266 -5.99 -12.25 21.83
C HIS A 266 -5.35 -12.64 23.14
N ALA A 267 -4.75 -13.84 23.17
CA ALA A 267 -3.89 -14.24 24.28
C ALA A 267 -2.53 -13.53 24.16
N PRO A 268 -2.02 -12.89 25.24
CA PRO A 268 -0.73 -12.22 25.21
C PRO A 268 0.41 -13.21 24.94
N PRO A 269 1.22 -13.01 23.88
CA PRO A 269 2.39 -13.86 23.63
C PRO A 269 3.52 -13.59 24.62
N VAL A 270 3.67 -12.34 25.07
CA VAL A 270 4.62 -11.87 26.10
C VAL A 270 3.89 -11.03 27.12
N GLU A 271 4.47 -10.79 28.31
CA GLU A 271 3.84 -9.97 29.34
C GLU A 271 3.57 -8.54 28.85
N GLY A 272 2.48 -7.93 29.34
CA GLY A 272 2.17 -6.54 29.10
C GLY A 272 3.02 -5.59 29.95
N GLY A 273 2.98 -4.29 29.63
CA GLY A 273 3.64 -3.24 30.41
C GLY A 273 4.95 -2.73 29.83
N HIS A 274 5.47 -3.34 28.76
CA HIS A 274 6.64 -2.85 28.04
C HIS A 274 6.27 -1.68 27.12
N PRO A 275 7.19 -0.75 26.85
CA PRO A 275 6.91 0.39 25.97
C PRO A 275 6.84 0.01 24.49
N TRP A 276 7.56 -1.01 24.05
CA TRP A 276 7.57 -1.50 22.67
C TRP A 276 7.55 -3.03 22.59
N TYR A 277 6.89 -3.51 21.54
CA TYR A 277 6.83 -4.93 21.18
C TYR A 277 7.23 -5.08 19.72
N VAL A 278 7.86 -6.19 19.38
CA VAL A 278 8.26 -6.44 17.98
C VAL A 278 7.81 -7.83 17.56
N LEU A 279 7.03 -7.91 16.49
CA LEU A 279 6.76 -9.14 15.78
C LEU A 279 7.82 -9.29 14.69
N ILE A 280 8.56 -10.38 14.74
CA ILE A 280 9.70 -10.68 13.87
C ILE A 280 9.38 -11.93 13.07
N GLU A 281 9.56 -11.88 11.75
CA GLU A 281 9.44 -13.06 10.91
C GLU A 281 10.67 -13.25 10.03
N ALA A 282 11.15 -14.48 9.97
CA ALA A 282 12.18 -14.92 9.03
C ALA A 282 11.65 -16.08 8.17
N ARG A 283 11.78 -15.97 6.86
CA ARG A 283 11.34 -16.97 5.88
C ARG A 283 12.53 -17.45 5.06
N GLY A 284 12.66 -18.74 4.85
CA GLY A 284 13.81 -19.31 4.14
C GLY A 284 13.47 -20.59 3.38
N GLY A 285 14.49 -21.42 3.12
CA GLY A 285 14.37 -22.64 2.34
C GLY A 285 14.40 -23.94 3.14
N GLU A 286 15.06 -23.93 4.32
CA GLU A 286 15.35 -25.13 5.10
C GLU A 286 14.88 -24.93 6.54
N GLN A 287 13.75 -25.56 6.91
CA GLN A 287 13.06 -25.30 8.18
C GLN A 287 13.97 -25.49 9.40
N ASP A 288 14.64 -26.61 9.53
CA ASP A 288 15.43 -26.95 10.73
C ASP A 288 16.64 -26.02 10.90
N GLU A 289 17.32 -25.69 9.80
CA GLU A 289 18.50 -24.80 9.83
C GLU A 289 18.08 -23.33 10.07
N ASP A 290 17.00 -22.90 9.43
CA ASP A 290 16.49 -21.54 9.56
C ASP A 290 15.91 -21.30 10.97
N GLU A 291 15.21 -22.29 11.55
CA GLU A 291 14.70 -22.24 12.92
C GLU A 291 15.85 -22.14 13.93
N ALA A 292 16.85 -23.02 13.81
CA ALA A 292 18.01 -23.00 14.70
C ALA A 292 18.80 -21.67 14.59
N ARG A 293 18.88 -21.08 13.40
CA ARG A 293 19.51 -19.77 13.18
C ARG A 293 18.69 -18.66 13.82
N PHE A 294 17.37 -18.70 13.64
CA PHE A 294 16.43 -17.73 14.20
C PHE A 294 16.47 -17.73 15.73
N GLN A 295 16.44 -18.91 16.36
CA GLN A 295 16.55 -19.06 17.82
C GLN A 295 17.87 -18.48 18.34
N ARG A 296 19.03 -18.88 17.76
CA ARG A 296 20.33 -18.33 18.15
C ARG A 296 20.42 -16.82 18.01
N ALA A 297 19.80 -16.24 16.98
CA ALA A 297 19.81 -14.79 16.80
C ALA A 297 19.03 -14.07 17.90
N LEU A 298 17.90 -14.62 18.35
CA LEU A 298 17.11 -14.04 19.44
C LEU A 298 17.70 -14.32 20.82
N GLU A 299 18.30 -15.49 21.06
CA GLU A 299 19.07 -15.78 22.27
C GLU A 299 20.23 -14.78 22.44
N ALA A 300 20.97 -14.52 21.37
CA ALA A 300 22.03 -13.50 21.39
C ALA A 300 21.50 -12.08 21.61
N ALA A 301 20.29 -11.76 21.14
CA ALA A 301 19.64 -10.48 21.42
C ALA A 301 19.22 -10.35 22.90
N LEU A 302 18.76 -11.42 23.53
CA LEU A 302 18.50 -11.47 24.98
C LEU A 302 19.80 -11.31 25.80
N GLU A 303 20.85 -12.02 25.44
CA GLU A 303 22.17 -11.92 26.11
C GLU A 303 22.78 -10.51 26.01
N GLN A 304 22.48 -9.78 24.94
CA GLN A 304 22.90 -8.39 24.71
C GLN A 304 21.93 -7.37 25.30
N GLU A 305 20.88 -7.80 26.00
CA GLU A 305 19.83 -6.93 26.57
C GLU A 305 19.11 -6.05 25.52
N LEU A 306 19.09 -6.48 24.24
CA LEU A 306 18.36 -5.80 23.18
C LEU A 306 16.85 -6.05 23.26
N ILE A 307 16.46 -7.19 23.83
CA ILE A 307 15.08 -7.59 24.14
C ILE A 307 15.02 -8.11 25.57
N VAL A 308 13.87 -8.00 26.21
CA VAL A 308 13.69 -8.38 27.63
C VAL A 308 12.81 -9.62 27.80
N ASP A 309 11.95 -9.92 26.83
CA ASP A 309 11.10 -11.11 26.80
C ASP A 309 10.90 -11.55 25.34
N ALA A 310 10.67 -12.86 25.13
CA ALA A 310 10.50 -13.44 23.80
C ALA A 310 9.61 -14.68 23.81
N ALA A 311 8.63 -14.73 22.92
CA ALA A 311 7.83 -15.90 22.61
C ALA A 311 8.06 -16.34 21.16
N PHE A 312 8.38 -17.64 20.99
CA PHE A 312 8.55 -18.26 19.67
C PHE A 312 7.29 -19.01 19.27
N ALA A 313 6.88 -18.87 18.01
CA ALA A 313 5.80 -19.67 17.48
C ALA A 313 6.25 -21.10 17.22
N SER A 314 5.70 -22.07 17.94
CA SER A 314 6.00 -23.51 17.78
C SER A 314 5.32 -24.15 16.57
N GLY A 315 4.54 -23.39 15.81
CA GLY A 315 3.83 -23.86 14.61
C GLY A 315 2.84 -22.85 14.05
N ALA A 316 2.18 -23.20 12.95
CA ALA A 316 1.30 -22.31 12.20
C ALA A 316 0.23 -21.61 13.06
N LYS A 317 -0.42 -22.36 13.97
CA LYS A 317 -1.49 -21.78 14.82
C LYS A 317 -0.99 -20.64 15.72
N GLN A 318 0.20 -20.78 16.32
CA GLN A 318 0.75 -19.70 17.16
C GLN A 318 1.26 -18.54 16.31
N ARG A 319 1.90 -18.83 15.18
CA ARG A 319 2.29 -17.80 14.23
C ARG A 319 1.10 -16.96 13.79
N ASP A 320 0.02 -17.62 13.35
CA ASP A 320 -1.18 -16.95 12.88
C ASP A 320 -1.84 -16.14 14.00
N ALA A 321 -1.78 -16.62 15.26
CA ALA A 321 -2.25 -15.87 16.42
C ALA A 321 -1.40 -14.62 16.71
N MET A 322 -0.07 -14.68 16.54
CA MET A 322 0.81 -13.51 16.69
C MET A 322 0.54 -12.45 15.60
N TRP A 323 0.38 -12.88 14.34
CA TRP A 323 0.02 -11.99 13.25
C TRP A 323 -1.39 -11.40 13.42
N ALA A 324 -2.35 -12.18 13.96
CA ALA A 324 -3.70 -11.69 14.22
C ALA A 324 -3.72 -10.51 15.22
N ILE A 325 -2.78 -10.43 16.17
CA ILE A 325 -2.62 -9.26 17.04
C ILE A 325 -2.27 -8.03 16.21
N ARG A 326 -1.26 -8.15 15.34
CA ARG A 326 -0.77 -7.04 14.51
C ARG A 326 -1.83 -6.57 13.52
N ASP A 327 -2.65 -7.47 13.01
CA ASP A 327 -3.60 -7.21 11.92
C ASP A 327 -5.02 -6.84 12.43
N ASP A 328 -5.26 -6.77 13.76
CA ASP A 328 -6.59 -6.45 14.32
C ASP A 328 -6.92 -4.94 14.25
N VAL A 329 -6.97 -4.43 13.02
CA VAL A 329 -7.36 -3.04 12.74
C VAL A 329 -8.83 -2.79 13.06
N ASP A 330 -9.66 -3.83 13.02
CA ASP A 330 -11.09 -3.75 13.37
C ASP A 330 -11.26 -3.38 14.84
N CYS A 331 -10.48 -3.99 15.74
CA CYS A 331 -10.47 -3.62 17.16
C CYS A 331 -10.14 -2.12 17.36
N ILE A 332 -9.11 -1.63 16.64
CA ILE A 332 -8.72 -0.21 16.70
C ILE A 332 -9.87 0.68 16.22
N ALA A 333 -10.49 0.33 15.09
CA ALA A 333 -11.60 1.09 14.53
C ALA A 333 -12.79 1.14 15.47
N GLU A 334 -13.15 0.02 16.13
CA GLU A 334 -14.23 -0.04 17.11
C GLU A 334 -13.96 0.85 18.34
N MET A 335 -12.73 0.89 18.83
CA MET A 335 -12.37 1.61 20.05
C MET A 335 -12.09 3.10 19.84
N LEU A 336 -11.63 3.50 18.65
CA LEU A 336 -11.20 4.87 18.37
C LEU A 336 -12.13 5.64 17.42
N TRP A 337 -13.31 5.10 17.06
CA TRP A 337 -14.18 5.78 16.10
C TRP A 337 -14.66 7.17 16.60
N PRO A 338 -14.68 8.23 15.76
CA PRO A 338 -14.20 8.29 14.37
C PRO A 338 -12.67 8.37 14.28
N ILE A 339 -12.08 7.58 13.38
CA ILE A 339 -10.62 7.47 13.26
C ILE A 339 -10.04 8.36 12.17
N MET A 340 -8.78 8.75 12.37
CA MET A 340 -7.87 9.22 11.34
C MET A 340 -6.64 8.30 11.31
N ALA A 341 -6.27 7.83 10.12
CA ALA A 341 -5.15 6.92 9.93
C ALA A 341 -4.04 7.62 9.13
N PHE A 342 -2.87 7.73 9.74
CA PHE A 342 -1.67 8.27 9.10
C PHE A 342 -0.72 7.14 8.79
N ASP A 343 -0.17 7.19 7.60
CA ASP A 343 0.80 6.27 7.03
C ASP A 343 2.00 7.10 6.59
N ILE A 344 3.01 7.12 7.43
CA ILE A 344 4.16 8.01 7.27
C ILE A 344 5.46 7.22 7.22
N SER A 345 6.50 7.84 6.64
CA SER A 345 7.84 7.25 6.65
C SER A 345 8.86 8.27 7.15
N LEU A 346 9.77 7.82 8.01
CA LEU A 346 10.86 8.62 8.55
C LEU A 346 12.02 7.71 9.00
N PRO A 347 13.24 8.26 9.25
CA PRO A 347 14.34 7.46 9.75
C PRO A 347 13.95 6.71 11.03
N ILE A 348 14.21 5.40 11.07
CA ILE A 348 13.83 4.52 12.18
C ILE A 348 14.27 5.06 13.55
N ALA A 349 15.48 5.62 13.64
CA ALA A 349 16.00 6.17 14.90
C ALA A 349 15.20 7.37 15.43
N ALA A 350 14.40 8.03 14.58
CA ALA A 350 13.61 9.21 14.94
C ALA A 350 12.14 8.89 15.26
N ALA A 351 11.69 7.65 15.04
CA ALA A 351 10.27 7.35 15.10
C ALA A 351 9.67 7.53 16.52
N ALA A 352 10.39 7.15 17.57
CA ALA A 352 9.91 7.36 18.94
C ALA A 352 9.82 8.85 19.31
N GLU A 353 10.84 9.65 18.95
CA GLU A 353 10.83 11.09 19.20
C GLU A 353 9.69 11.78 18.42
N TYR A 354 9.55 11.46 17.14
CA TYR A 354 8.47 11.98 16.31
C TYR A 354 7.10 11.66 16.89
N THR A 355 6.82 10.39 17.20
CA THR A 355 5.52 9.95 17.73
C THR A 355 5.23 10.59 19.09
N ALA A 356 6.23 10.73 19.96
CA ALA A 356 6.09 11.42 21.25
C ALA A 356 5.78 12.93 21.08
N ASN A 357 6.42 13.60 20.12
CA ASN A 357 6.15 15.01 19.84
C ASN A 357 4.74 15.24 19.30
N VAL A 358 4.28 14.40 18.37
CA VAL A 358 2.91 14.44 17.83
C VAL A 358 1.90 14.16 18.94
N ASP A 359 2.10 13.08 19.73
CA ASP A 359 1.21 12.72 20.85
C ASP A 359 1.08 13.88 21.84
N ARG A 360 2.19 14.48 22.26
CA ARG A 360 2.19 15.62 23.18
C ARG A 360 1.36 16.78 22.62
N ARG A 361 1.58 17.20 21.36
CA ARG A 361 0.88 18.32 20.73
C ARG A 361 -0.63 18.05 20.60
N LEU A 362 -1.01 16.85 20.21
CA LEU A 362 -2.42 16.46 20.07
C LEU A 362 -3.10 16.36 21.44
N ARG A 363 -2.42 15.85 22.46
CA ARG A 363 -2.93 15.75 23.84
C ARG A 363 -3.09 17.12 24.48
N GLU A 364 -2.18 18.06 24.24
CA GLU A 364 -2.31 19.46 24.67
C GLU A 364 -3.52 20.14 24.02
N ARG A 365 -3.80 19.82 22.75
CA ARG A 365 -4.88 20.45 21.98
C ARG A 365 -6.27 19.84 22.27
N TRP A 366 -6.35 18.52 22.46
CA TRP A 366 -7.57 17.77 22.74
C TRP A 366 -7.42 16.86 23.97
N PRO A 367 -7.24 17.40 25.17
CA PRO A 367 -6.87 16.63 26.37
C PRO A 367 -7.91 15.56 26.76
N GLU A 368 -9.20 15.82 26.51
CA GLU A 368 -10.30 14.94 26.94
C GLU A 368 -10.65 13.86 25.90
N THR A 369 -10.46 14.16 24.61
CA THR A 369 -10.99 13.32 23.51
C THR A 369 -9.93 12.63 22.68
N TYR A 370 -8.69 13.10 22.72
CA TYR A 370 -7.60 12.49 21.97
C TYR A 370 -7.25 11.10 22.50
N ARG A 371 -7.18 10.14 21.59
CA ARG A 371 -6.67 8.78 21.79
C ARG A 371 -5.91 8.36 20.54
N ASN A 372 -4.92 7.50 20.69
CA ASN A 372 -4.14 6.98 19.58
C ASN A 372 -3.71 5.53 19.79
N THR A 373 -3.28 4.91 18.69
CA THR A 373 -2.48 3.69 18.66
C THR A 373 -1.38 3.84 17.61
N THR A 374 -0.19 3.32 17.91
CA THR A 374 0.98 3.43 17.04
C THR A 374 1.57 2.05 16.78
N PHE A 375 1.84 1.75 15.52
CA PHE A 375 2.50 0.51 15.08
C PHE A 375 3.07 0.72 13.67
N GLY A 376 3.81 -0.26 13.14
CA GLY A 376 4.24 -0.16 11.74
C GLY A 376 5.33 -1.12 11.33
N HIS A 377 5.55 -1.14 10.02
CA HIS A 377 6.63 -1.83 9.32
C HIS A 377 7.95 -1.07 9.55
N LEU A 378 8.41 -1.03 10.81
CA LEU A 378 9.53 -0.15 11.13
C LEU A 378 10.86 -0.62 10.49
N GLY A 379 10.91 -1.90 10.08
CA GLY A 379 12.02 -2.45 9.31
C GLY A 379 12.27 -1.77 7.97
N ASP A 380 11.25 -1.13 7.39
CA ASP A 380 11.32 -0.35 6.14
C ASP A 380 10.92 1.12 6.33
N ASN A 381 10.99 1.63 7.57
CA ASN A 381 10.77 3.03 7.94
C ASN A 381 9.30 3.50 7.96
N ASN A 382 8.33 2.61 7.86
CA ASN A 382 6.90 2.95 7.89
C ASN A 382 6.32 2.93 9.30
N VAL A 383 5.58 3.97 9.66
CA VAL A 383 4.81 4.11 10.91
C VAL A 383 3.36 4.39 10.58
N HIS A 384 2.47 3.56 11.12
CA HIS A 384 1.03 3.82 11.17
C HIS A 384 0.68 4.49 12.49
N PHE A 385 0.08 5.66 12.39
CA PHE A 385 -0.38 6.43 13.53
C PHE A 385 -1.89 6.61 13.40
N ILE A 386 -2.66 5.82 14.15
CA ILE A 386 -4.12 5.84 14.12
C ILE A 386 -4.61 6.57 15.36
N LEU A 387 -5.47 7.55 15.16
CA LEU A 387 -5.94 8.40 16.24
C LEU A 387 -7.39 8.85 16.09
N THR A 388 -7.95 9.34 17.18
CA THR A 388 -9.19 10.11 17.20
C THR A 388 -9.02 11.37 18.05
N VAL A 389 -9.77 12.40 17.71
CA VAL A 389 -10.00 13.58 18.56
C VAL A 389 -11.47 13.67 18.99
N GLY A 390 -12.23 12.58 18.79
CA GLY A 390 -13.65 12.49 19.13
C GLY A 390 -14.58 13.21 18.15
N SER A 391 -14.09 13.65 17.00
CA SER A 391 -14.83 14.41 16.00
C SER A 391 -14.42 14.03 14.58
N ALA A 392 -15.41 14.01 13.68
CA ALA A 392 -15.23 13.85 12.24
C ALA A 392 -15.36 15.20 11.47
N GLU A 393 -15.39 16.33 12.17
CA GLU A 393 -15.48 17.64 11.54
C GLU A 393 -14.23 17.97 10.72
N HIS A 394 -14.43 18.41 9.50
CA HIS A 394 -13.37 18.66 8.51
C HIS A 394 -12.26 19.61 9.03
N ASP A 395 -12.63 20.69 9.71
CA ASP A 395 -11.66 21.67 10.21
C ASP A 395 -10.76 21.08 11.31
N GLN A 396 -11.33 20.22 12.19
CA GLN A 396 -10.57 19.53 13.21
C GLN A 396 -9.65 18.46 12.60
N GLN A 397 -10.15 17.70 11.63
CA GLN A 397 -9.31 16.75 10.88
C GLN A 397 -8.15 17.45 10.18
N ARG A 398 -8.40 18.62 9.59
CA ARG A 398 -7.36 19.43 8.95
C ARG A 398 -6.29 19.88 9.95
N GLU A 399 -6.70 20.36 11.13
CA GLU A 399 -5.78 20.80 12.19
C GLU A 399 -4.93 19.61 12.69
N VAL A 400 -5.51 18.42 12.82
CA VAL A 400 -4.76 17.19 13.15
C VAL A 400 -3.74 16.88 12.06
N MET A 401 -4.13 16.91 10.77
CA MET A 401 -3.21 16.67 9.65
C MET A 401 -2.07 17.68 9.62
N ASP A 402 -2.35 18.97 9.90
CA ASP A 402 -1.32 20.00 9.99
C ASP A 402 -0.30 19.67 11.10
N ILE A 403 -0.75 19.23 12.28
CA ILE A 403 0.14 18.85 13.38
C ILE A 403 0.99 17.63 13.01
N VAL A 404 0.37 16.57 12.50
CA VAL A 404 1.06 15.31 12.20
C VAL A 404 2.07 15.50 11.08
N TYR A 405 1.69 16.14 9.99
CA TYR A 405 2.56 16.25 8.82
C TYR A 405 3.67 17.30 8.99
N GLU A 406 3.39 18.46 9.61
CA GLU A 406 4.44 19.47 9.82
C GLU A 406 5.57 18.96 10.72
N GLU A 407 5.27 18.07 11.67
CA GLU A 407 6.29 17.46 12.53
C GLU A 407 7.28 16.56 11.76
N LEU A 408 6.97 16.15 10.51
CA LEU A 408 7.88 15.37 9.67
C LEU A 408 9.02 16.18 9.05
N ARG A 409 8.88 17.50 8.93
CA ARG A 409 9.87 18.36 8.25
C ARG A 409 11.31 18.23 8.78
N PRO A 410 11.55 18.21 10.11
CA PRO A 410 12.91 18.09 10.63
C PRO A 410 13.59 16.78 10.24
N TYR A 411 12.80 15.74 10.02
CA TYR A 411 13.28 14.40 9.72
C TYR A 411 13.36 14.10 8.22
N GLN A 412 12.97 15.05 7.35
CA GLN A 412 12.81 14.84 5.90
C GLN A 412 11.92 13.62 5.60
N GLY A 413 10.88 13.44 6.42
CA GLY A 413 9.98 12.31 6.33
C GLY A 413 8.99 12.40 5.16
N SER A 414 8.31 11.28 4.89
CA SER A 414 7.24 11.18 3.89
C SER A 414 5.86 11.19 4.55
N ILE A 415 4.96 12.01 4.02
CA ILE A 415 3.54 12.03 4.42
C ILE A 415 2.78 10.78 3.98
N SER A 416 3.38 9.94 3.16
CA SER A 416 2.82 8.67 2.73
C SER A 416 3.92 7.67 2.45
N ALA A 417 3.92 6.56 3.20
CA ALA A 417 4.80 5.42 2.96
C ALA A 417 4.24 4.51 1.86
N GLU A 418 2.95 4.15 1.96
CA GLU A 418 2.29 3.17 1.10
C GLU A 418 1.01 3.70 0.43
N HIS A 419 0.16 4.46 1.16
CA HIS A 419 -1.22 4.77 0.74
C HIS A 419 -1.32 5.65 -0.51
N GLY A 420 -0.26 6.39 -0.87
CA GLY A 420 -0.28 7.41 -1.91
C GLY A 420 -0.74 8.77 -1.39
N ILE A 421 -0.95 9.70 -2.30
CA ILE A 421 -1.32 11.09 -2.03
C ILE A 421 -2.81 11.35 -2.27
N GLY A 422 -3.34 10.85 -3.39
CA GLY A 422 -4.72 11.00 -3.80
C GLY A 422 -5.19 12.45 -3.81
N ARG A 423 -6.41 12.66 -3.31
CA ARG A 423 -6.99 13.99 -3.04
C ARG A 423 -6.66 14.50 -1.64
N GLU A 424 -6.57 13.59 -0.69
CA GLU A 424 -6.53 13.88 0.74
C GLU A 424 -5.21 14.52 1.16
N LYS A 425 -4.08 13.89 0.81
CA LYS A 425 -2.75 14.33 1.22
C LYS A 425 -2.14 15.39 0.30
N ARG A 426 -2.77 15.68 -0.83
CA ARG A 426 -2.32 16.65 -1.84
C ARG A 426 -1.89 18.02 -1.28
N PRO A 427 -2.61 18.64 -0.33
CA PRO A 427 -2.20 19.94 0.23
C PRO A 427 -0.88 19.90 0.99
N PHE A 428 -0.44 18.72 1.41
CA PHE A 428 0.75 18.50 2.24
C PHE A 428 1.96 17.99 1.44
N LEU A 429 1.82 17.76 0.13
CA LEU A 429 2.87 17.15 -0.69
C LEU A 429 4.21 17.91 -0.60
N GLY A 430 4.18 19.25 -0.44
CA GLY A 430 5.35 20.10 -0.23
C GLY A 430 6.12 19.86 1.08
N ILE A 431 5.61 19.01 1.99
CA ILE A 431 6.36 18.58 3.18
C ILE A 431 7.40 17.51 2.78
N SER A 432 7.02 16.61 1.87
CA SER A 432 7.87 15.48 1.43
C SER A 432 8.61 15.74 0.11
N ARG A 433 8.23 16.77 -0.64
CA ARG A 433 8.79 17.09 -1.95
C ARG A 433 9.19 18.56 -2.04
N ASN A 434 10.37 18.81 -2.57
CA ASN A 434 10.82 20.18 -2.81
C ASN A 434 10.22 20.78 -4.08
N ASP A 435 10.36 22.08 -4.27
CA ASP A 435 9.77 22.82 -5.39
C ASP A 435 10.23 22.32 -6.75
N ALA A 436 11.49 21.87 -6.88
CA ALA A 436 12.02 21.35 -8.13
C ALA A 436 11.38 19.98 -8.49
N GLU A 437 11.18 19.09 -7.51
CA GLU A 437 10.46 17.83 -7.71
C GLU A 437 9.01 18.09 -8.13
N LEU A 438 8.32 19.00 -7.43
CA LEU A 438 6.94 19.37 -7.76
C LEU A 438 6.84 19.97 -9.16
N ALA A 439 7.77 20.84 -9.55
CA ALA A 439 7.82 21.41 -10.89
C ALA A 439 8.04 20.34 -11.97
N LEU A 440 8.94 19.38 -11.71
CA LEU A 440 9.19 18.28 -12.65
C LEU A 440 7.97 17.36 -12.81
N MET A 441 7.28 17.00 -11.69
CA MET A 441 6.05 16.21 -11.76
C MET A 441 4.96 16.90 -12.58
N LYS A 442 4.78 18.20 -12.38
CA LYS A 442 3.82 19.01 -13.17
C LYS A 442 4.20 19.05 -14.65
N THR A 443 5.49 19.17 -14.96
CA THR A 443 5.99 19.13 -16.34
C THR A 443 5.69 17.79 -17.01
N LEU A 444 5.93 16.67 -16.31
CA LEU A 444 5.60 15.32 -16.82
C LEU A 444 4.11 15.19 -17.09
N LYS A 445 3.27 15.60 -16.12
CA LYS A 445 1.80 15.60 -16.29
C LYS A 445 1.38 16.42 -17.50
N GLN A 446 1.84 17.66 -17.61
CA GLN A 446 1.48 18.57 -18.70
C GLN A 446 1.96 18.08 -20.08
N THR A 447 3.07 17.34 -20.12
CA THR A 447 3.61 16.75 -21.36
C THR A 447 2.79 15.54 -21.83
N LEU A 448 2.40 14.65 -20.88
CA LEU A 448 1.72 13.39 -21.21
C LEU A 448 0.18 13.53 -21.22
N ASP A 449 -0.34 14.54 -20.55
CA ASP A 449 -1.78 14.82 -20.45
C ASP A 449 -2.04 16.35 -20.43
N PRO A 450 -1.82 17.06 -21.56
CA PRO A 450 -1.93 18.50 -21.63
C PRO A 450 -3.35 19.03 -21.38
N GLN A 451 -4.36 18.19 -21.57
CA GLN A 451 -5.78 18.53 -21.33
C GLN A 451 -6.24 18.19 -19.90
N ALA A 452 -5.36 17.61 -19.07
CA ALA A 452 -5.66 17.17 -17.71
C ALA A 452 -6.88 16.24 -17.60
N LEU A 453 -6.97 15.24 -18.47
CA LEU A 453 -8.09 14.30 -18.55
C LEU A 453 -7.94 13.10 -17.63
N LEU A 454 -6.70 12.65 -17.36
CA LEU A 454 -6.43 11.48 -16.52
C LEU A 454 -6.35 11.87 -15.05
N ASN A 455 -7.29 11.36 -14.28
CA ASN A 455 -7.34 11.47 -12.82
C ASN A 455 -7.00 12.87 -12.26
N PRO A 456 -7.64 13.95 -12.77
CA PRO A 456 -7.29 15.31 -12.38
C PRO A 456 -7.58 15.55 -10.90
N GLY A 457 -6.78 16.46 -10.30
CA GLY A 457 -6.94 16.84 -8.90
C GLY A 457 -6.47 15.76 -7.90
N LYS A 458 -5.72 14.76 -8.35
CA LYS A 458 -4.99 13.81 -7.52
C LYS A 458 -3.49 14.12 -7.57
N VAL A 459 -2.77 13.73 -6.54
CA VAL A 459 -1.33 13.91 -6.34
C VAL A 459 -0.92 15.38 -6.14
N PHE A 460 -1.21 16.27 -7.06
CA PHE A 460 -0.88 17.71 -6.96
C PHE A 460 -2.05 18.61 -7.44
N LEU A 461 -1.97 19.89 -7.04
CA LEU A 461 -2.95 20.95 -7.38
C LEU A 461 -2.76 21.45 -8.81
#